data_e4591a45fa57a93c8f304c218dc3f457
#
_entry.id   e4591a45fa57a93c8f304c218dc3f457
#
_cell.length_a   1.000
_cell.length_b   1.000
_cell.length_c   1.000
_cell.angle_alpha   90.00
_cell.angle_beta   90.00
_cell.angle_gamma   90.00
#
_symmetry.space_group_name_H-M   'P 1'
#
loop_
_entity.id
_entity.type
_entity.pdbx_description
1 polymer ?
#
loop_
_entity_poly.entity_id
_entity_poly.type
_entity_poly.pdbx_seq_one_letter_code
_entity_poly.pdbx_strand_id
1 'polypeptide(L)'
;MTRIFAHDRTFTQPIVWLTTFFMVAFHLGALAALFVFSWKAVLLAILLWWVAGSLGIGMGYHRLLTHRAYKTPKWVEYCLTVCGTLALEGGPMFWVATHRVHHQNADKDGDPHSPRDGGFWAHMGWILTGRSMHNKSADLLPYVPDLRRHKFHVWITHWHWVPIATLGAVIFVAAGWQYLLWGIFFRTVIGLHSTWLVNSATHMWGSQRFPTSDTSKNSFWVALLTFGEGWHNNHHAHPQLARHGLAWYELDLNWYGISTLRMLGLAWDIKLPRFRETEERKPVSVGFRAYG
;
A
#
# COMPACT_ATOMS: atom_id res chain seq x y z
N MET A 1 15.06 2.82 23.75
CA MET A 1 14.67 2.80 22.32
C MET A 1 14.29 4.22 21.95
N THR A 2 15.07 4.86 21.13
CA THR A 2 14.78 6.21 20.61
C THR A 2 13.49 6.11 19.82
N ARG A 3 12.49 6.92 20.14
CA ARG A 3 11.21 6.97 19.41
C ARG A 3 11.49 7.45 18.00
N ILE A 4 11.59 6.53 17.04
CA ILE A 4 11.91 6.82 15.63
C ILE A 4 10.82 7.73 15.01
N PHE A 5 9.61 7.69 15.57
CA PHE A 5 8.45 8.49 15.19
C PHE A 5 7.85 9.20 16.39
N ALA A 6 8.66 10.00 17.12
CA ALA A 6 8.10 10.84 18.17
C ALA A 6 7.18 11.89 17.53
N HIS A 7 5.95 11.96 18.02
CA HIS A 7 4.99 12.99 17.62
C HIS A 7 5.46 14.37 18.06
N ASP A 8 5.96 15.15 17.13
CA ASP A 8 5.63 16.55 17.10
C ASP A 8 4.59 16.70 15.99
N ARG A 9 3.37 16.95 16.40
CA ARG A 9 2.26 17.25 15.50
C ARG A 9 2.68 18.42 14.67
N THR A 10 3.19 18.25 13.50
CA THR A 10 3.13 19.31 12.52
C THR A 10 4.17 19.18 11.42
N PHE A 11 3.92 19.84 10.35
CA PHE A 11 4.80 20.34 9.32
C PHE A 11 6.04 21.14 9.84
N THR A 12 6.41 21.02 11.14
CA THR A 12 7.61 21.60 11.74
C THR A 12 8.90 20.90 11.30
N GLN A 13 8.78 19.69 10.75
CA GLN A 13 9.91 18.99 10.16
C GLN A 13 10.22 19.58 8.77
N PRO A 14 11.51 19.64 8.37
CA PRO A 14 11.87 20.22 7.09
C PRO A 14 11.25 19.43 5.93
N ILE A 15 10.83 20.15 4.90
CA ILE A 15 10.29 19.57 3.66
C ILE A 15 11.39 18.75 2.97
N VAL A 16 11.03 17.56 2.51
CA VAL A 16 11.90 16.71 1.67
C VAL A 16 11.77 17.18 0.23
N TRP A 17 12.57 18.17 -0.14
CA TRP A 17 12.46 18.84 -1.44
C TRP A 17 12.57 17.92 -2.65
N LEU A 18 13.41 16.89 -2.58
CA LEU A 18 13.53 15.92 -3.67
C LEU A 18 12.23 15.15 -3.89
N THR A 19 11.62 14.63 -2.81
CA THR A 19 10.33 13.94 -2.87
C THR A 19 9.23 14.88 -3.33
N THR A 20 9.20 16.11 -2.81
CA THR A 20 8.23 17.13 -3.20
C THR A 20 8.34 17.48 -4.68
N PHE A 21 9.56 17.65 -5.19
CA PHE A 21 9.81 17.92 -6.61
C PHE A 21 9.25 16.81 -7.51
N PHE A 22 9.57 15.54 -7.22
CA PHE A 22 9.03 14.43 -8.00
C PHE A 22 7.53 14.31 -7.86
N MET A 23 6.98 14.53 -6.66
CA MET A 23 5.54 14.55 -6.43
C MET A 23 4.84 15.57 -7.33
N VAL A 24 5.33 16.81 -7.35
CA VAL A 24 4.79 17.88 -8.22
C VAL A 24 4.94 17.50 -9.70
N ALA A 25 6.12 17.02 -10.11
CA ALA A 25 6.38 16.63 -11.50
C ALA A 25 5.43 15.51 -11.98
N PHE A 26 5.17 14.50 -11.15
CA PHE A 26 4.24 13.43 -11.48
C PHE A 26 2.80 13.94 -11.58
N HIS A 27 2.36 14.84 -10.68
CA HIS A 27 1.02 15.43 -10.76
C HIS A 27 0.84 16.32 -11.99
N LEU A 28 1.86 17.11 -12.37
CA LEU A 28 1.83 17.90 -13.61
C LEU A 28 1.79 16.98 -14.84
N GLY A 29 2.56 15.89 -14.85
CA GLY A 29 2.51 14.88 -15.91
C GLY A 29 1.14 14.18 -15.99
N ALA A 30 0.53 13.85 -14.83
CA ALA A 30 -0.81 13.28 -14.76
C ALA A 30 -1.86 14.26 -15.30
N LEU A 31 -1.76 15.55 -14.95
CA LEU A 31 -2.62 16.59 -15.49
C LEU A 31 -2.44 16.72 -17.02
N ALA A 32 -1.20 16.72 -17.49
CA ALA A 32 -0.90 16.77 -18.93
C ALA A 32 -1.49 15.58 -19.70
N ALA A 33 -1.58 14.40 -19.09
CA ALA A 33 -2.20 13.22 -19.71
C ALA A 33 -3.66 13.48 -20.12
N LEU A 34 -4.41 14.28 -19.34
CA LEU A 34 -5.82 14.57 -19.60
C LEU A 34 -6.05 15.35 -20.89
N PHE A 35 -5.03 16.10 -21.37
CA PHE A 35 -5.09 16.84 -22.63
C PHE A 35 -4.77 15.98 -23.87
N VAL A 36 -4.37 14.72 -23.67
CA VAL A 36 -3.98 13.79 -24.75
C VAL A 36 -4.65 12.45 -24.51
N PHE A 37 -5.95 12.43 -24.68
CA PHE A 37 -6.78 11.25 -24.41
C PHE A 37 -6.61 10.17 -25.48
N SER A 38 -6.51 8.91 -25.05
CA SER A 38 -6.59 7.72 -25.89
C SER A 38 -7.09 6.53 -25.07
N TRP A 39 -8.12 5.86 -25.54
CA TRP A 39 -8.62 4.64 -24.87
C TRP A 39 -7.55 3.56 -24.71
N LYS A 40 -6.66 3.40 -25.70
CA LYS A 40 -5.55 2.44 -25.60
C LYS A 40 -4.56 2.81 -24.51
N ALA A 41 -4.26 4.11 -24.36
CA ALA A 41 -3.39 4.59 -23.28
C ALA A 41 -4.04 4.46 -21.90
N VAL A 42 -5.35 4.70 -21.79
CA VAL A 42 -6.13 4.48 -20.56
C VAL A 42 -6.13 2.99 -20.18
N LEU A 43 -6.36 2.08 -21.12
CA LEU A 43 -6.31 0.64 -20.86
C LEU A 43 -4.93 0.19 -20.39
N LEU A 44 -3.86 0.73 -21.00
CA LEU A 44 -2.48 0.50 -20.51
C LEU A 44 -2.32 1.01 -19.07
N ALA A 45 -2.80 2.21 -18.76
CA ALA A 45 -2.73 2.77 -17.41
C ALA A 45 -3.48 1.89 -16.39
N ILE A 46 -4.68 1.40 -16.71
CA ILE A 46 -5.45 0.49 -15.86
C ILE A 46 -4.70 -0.83 -15.63
N LEU A 47 -4.15 -1.42 -16.70
CA LEU A 47 -3.36 -2.65 -16.58
C LEU A 47 -2.14 -2.45 -15.69
N LEU A 48 -1.38 -1.38 -15.90
CA LEU A 48 -0.20 -1.08 -15.10
C LEU A 48 -0.54 -0.69 -13.66
N TRP A 49 -1.70 -0.08 -13.42
CA TRP A 49 -2.20 0.18 -12.07
C TRP A 49 -2.52 -1.13 -11.35
N TRP A 50 -3.19 -2.06 -12.02
CA TRP A 50 -3.42 -3.39 -11.46
C TRP A 50 -2.11 -4.14 -11.18
N VAL A 51 -1.13 -4.11 -12.09
CA VAL A 51 0.18 -4.75 -11.89
C VAL A 51 0.90 -4.15 -10.68
N ALA A 52 0.97 -2.83 -10.57
CA ALA A 52 1.66 -2.17 -9.46
C ALA A 52 0.89 -2.29 -8.13
N GLY A 53 -0.41 -1.99 -8.15
CA GLY A 53 -1.24 -1.94 -6.93
C GLY A 53 -1.66 -3.32 -6.42
N SER A 54 -2.14 -4.20 -7.30
CA SER A 54 -2.59 -5.53 -6.88
C SER A 54 -1.43 -6.51 -6.75
N LEU A 55 -0.72 -6.81 -7.85
CA LEU A 55 0.37 -7.79 -7.79
C LEU A 55 1.54 -7.28 -6.94
N GLY A 56 1.90 -6.00 -7.09
CA GLY A 56 3.04 -5.40 -6.41
C GLY A 56 2.77 -5.07 -4.95
N ILE A 57 1.88 -4.11 -4.68
CA ILE A 57 1.61 -3.66 -3.31
C ILE A 57 0.77 -4.70 -2.55
N GLY A 58 -0.43 -5.02 -3.01
CA GLY A 58 -1.36 -5.87 -2.26
C GLY A 58 -0.84 -7.29 -2.04
N MET A 59 -0.51 -8.01 -3.11
CA MET A 59 -0.03 -9.38 -3.01
C MET A 59 1.44 -9.44 -2.56
N GLY A 60 2.33 -8.61 -3.15
CA GLY A 60 3.77 -8.66 -2.92
C GLY A 60 4.18 -8.01 -1.60
N TYR A 61 4.20 -6.68 -1.53
CA TYR A 61 4.72 -5.96 -0.37
C TYR A 61 3.90 -6.20 0.89
N HIS A 62 2.58 -6.12 0.78
CA HIS A 62 1.68 -6.18 1.91
C HIS A 62 1.51 -7.61 2.43
N ARG A 63 0.86 -8.50 1.66
CA ARG A 63 0.47 -9.83 2.15
C ARG A 63 1.64 -10.82 2.19
N LEU A 64 2.55 -10.79 1.21
CA LEU A 64 3.68 -11.73 1.17
C LEU A 64 4.83 -11.27 2.07
N LEU A 65 5.39 -10.07 1.83
CA LEU A 65 6.61 -9.65 2.51
C LEU A 65 6.36 -9.10 3.93
N THR A 66 5.29 -8.32 4.14
CA THR A 66 4.99 -7.75 5.46
C THR A 66 4.39 -8.77 6.40
N HIS A 67 3.24 -9.33 6.03
CA HIS A 67 2.43 -10.18 6.92
C HIS A 67 2.73 -11.67 6.79
N ARG A 68 3.52 -12.07 5.78
CA ARG A 68 3.85 -13.48 5.54
C ARG A 68 2.60 -14.36 5.54
N ALA A 69 1.56 -13.85 4.89
CA ALA A 69 0.24 -14.47 4.85
C ALA A 69 0.21 -15.75 3.99
N TYR A 70 1.21 -15.93 3.15
CA TYR A 70 1.43 -17.11 2.30
C TYR A 70 2.90 -17.22 1.92
N LYS A 71 3.29 -18.33 1.28
CA LYS A 71 4.64 -18.57 0.73
C LYS A 71 4.59 -18.80 -0.76
N THR A 72 5.69 -18.49 -1.45
CA THR A 72 5.88 -18.69 -2.90
C THR A 72 7.31 -19.15 -3.20
N PRO A 73 7.58 -19.70 -4.42
CA PRO A 73 8.94 -19.83 -4.92
C PRO A 73 9.60 -18.43 -4.99
N LYS A 74 10.93 -18.39 -4.81
CA LYS A 74 11.67 -17.12 -4.78
C LYS A 74 11.53 -16.28 -6.05
N TRP A 75 11.43 -16.92 -7.21
CA TRP A 75 11.23 -16.17 -8.46
C TRP A 75 9.87 -15.44 -8.50
N VAL A 76 8.80 -16.05 -7.97
CA VAL A 76 7.48 -15.38 -7.83
C VAL A 76 7.58 -14.23 -6.86
N GLU A 77 8.20 -14.43 -5.68
CA GLU A 77 8.45 -13.37 -4.70
C GLU A 77 9.18 -12.19 -5.34
N TYR A 78 10.22 -12.46 -6.13
CA TYR A 78 11.00 -11.41 -6.80
C TYR A 78 10.19 -10.70 -7.89
N CYS A 79 9.41 -11.41 -8.69
CA CYS A 79 8.51 -10.81 -9.68
C CYS A 79 7.49 -9.88 -9.01
N LEU A 80 6.81 -10.35 -7.95
CA LEU A 80 5.86 -9.52 -7.19
C LEU A 80 6.55 -8.31 -6.54
N THR A 81 7.79 -8.49 -6.07
CA THR A 81 8.58 -7.41 -5.50
C THR A 81 8.91 -6.34 -6.55
N VAL A 82 9.30 -6.73 -7.75
CA VAL A 82 9.53 -5.79 -8.86
C VAL A 82 8.24 -5.06 -9.24
N CYS A 83 7.11 -5.78 -9.32
CA CYS A 83 5.80 -5.13 -9.53
C CYS A 83 5.51 -4.07 -8.46
N GLY A 84 5.88 -4.32 -7.19
CA GLY A 84 5.72 -3.35 -6.09
C GLY A 84 6.53 -2.07 -6.30
N THR A 85 7.75 -2.15 -6.86
CA THR A 85 8.54 -0.94 -7.15
C THR A 85 7.89 -0.04 -8.19
N LEU A 86 7.05 -0.59 -9.07
CA LEU A 86 6.32 0.19 -10.06
C LEU A 86 5.28 1.14 -9.45
N ALA A 87 4.85 0.92 -8.21
CA ALA A 87 3.96 1.84 -7.50
C ALA A 87 4.62 3.16 -7.10
N LEU A 88 5.97 3.21 -7.10
CA LEU A 88 6.78 4.36 -6.67
C LEU A 88 6.57 4.75 -5.19
N GLU A 89 6.20 3.78 -4.35
CA GLU A 89 6.01 3.94 -2.91
C GLU A 89 7.27 3.59 -2.11
N GLY A 90 8.42 3.55 -2.76
CA GLY A 90 9.70 3.16 -2.19
C GLY A 90 10.07 1.69 -2.42
N GLY A 91 11.27 1.32 -1.97
CA GLY A 91 11.75 -0.06 -2.06
C GLY A 91 11.10 -0.97 -1.00
N PRO A 92 11.17 -2.31 -1.20
CA PRO A 92 10.47 -3.27 -0.33
C PRO A 92 10.86 -3.17 1.14
N MET A 93 12.13 -2.91 1.48
CA MET A 93 12.55 -2.81 2.87
C MET A 93 11.94 -1.57 3.55
N PHE A 94 11.87 -0.45 2.81
CA PHE A 94 11.24 0.77 3.31
C PHE A 94 9.74 0.54 3.55
N TRP A 95 9.02 0.09 2.53
CA TRP A 95 7.58 -0.08 2.59
C TRP A 95 7.16 -1.07 3.70
N VAL A 96 7.80 -2.23 3.73
CA VAL A 96 7.53 -3.28 4.73
C VAL A 96 7.84 -2.81 6.15
N ALA A 97 8.96 -2.10 6.36
CA ALA A 97 9.32 -1.58 7.67
C ALA A 97 8.30 -0.54 8.15
N THR A 98 7.94 0.43 7.30
CA THR A 98 6.94 1.46 7.60
C THR A 98 5.60 0.81 8.00
N HIS A 99 5.15 -0.17 7.23
CA HIS A 99 3.89 -0.85 7.49
C HIS A 99 3.91 -1.71 8.77
N ARG A 100 5.04 -2.36 9.08
CA ARG A 100 5.20 -3.07 10.36
C ARG A 100 5.21 -2.12 11.56
N VAL A 101 5.81 -0.94 11.41
CA VAL A 101 5.77 0.11 12.44
C VAL A 101 4.35 0.62 12.63
N HIS A 102 3.60 0.86 11.53
CA HIS A 102 2.20 1.23 11.60
C HIS A 102 1.38 0.21 12.39
N HIS A 103 1.46 -1.09 12.07
CA HIS A 103 0.72 -2.13 12.82
C HIS A 103 1.10 -2.22 14.31
N GLN A 104 2.35 -1.93 14.66
CA GLN A 104 2.78 -1.89 16.06
C GLN A 104 2.22 -0.69 16.83
N ASN A 105 1.97 0.41 16.15
CA ASN A 105 1.61 1.69 16.76
C ASN A 105 0.33 2.30 16.17
N ALA A 106 -0.51 1.52 15.48
CA ALA A 106 -1.67 2.05 14.74
C ALA A 106 -2.48 3.04 15.57
N ASP A 107 -2.60 4.27 15.08
CA ASP A 107 -3.26 5.42 15.70
C ASP A 107 -2.69 5.83 17.09
N LYS A 108 -1.46 5.46 17.39
CA LYS A 108 -0.75 5.81 18.63
C LYS A 108 0.52 6.59 18.32
N ASP A 109 1.18 7.08 19.39
CA ASP A 109 2.50 7.66 19.26
C ASP A 109 3.47 6.69 18.57
N GLY A 110 4.08 7.15 17.47
CA GLY A 110 4.98 6.33 16.67
C GLY A 110 4.37 5.76 15.40
N ASP A 111 3.08 5.95 15.16
CA ASP A 111 2.47 5.65 13.86
C ASP A 111 2.97 6.68 12.82
N PRO A 112 3.56 6.24 11.69
CA PRO A 112 4.08 7.17 10.68
C PRO A 112 3.01 8.02 9.99
N HIS A 113 1.77 7.56 9.92
CA HIS A 113 0.70 8.20 9.15
C HIS A 113 -0.66 8.16 9.84
N SER A 114 -0.69 8.35 11.15
CA SER A 114 -1.95 8.37 11.88
C SER A 114 -2.85 9.53 11.46
N PRO A 115 -4.14 9.30 11.19
CA PRO A 115 -5.12 10.37 10.93
C PRO A 115 -5.44 11.22 12.17
N ARG A 116 -5.01 10.81 13.37
CA ARG A 116 -5.07 11.65 14.58
C ARG A 116 -4.20 12.90 14.46
N ASP A 117 -3.18 12.86 13.59
CA ASP A 117 -2.34 14.00 13.25
C ASP A 117 -2.93 14.85 12.10
N GLY A 118 -4.09 14.45 11.59
CA GLY A 118 -4.83 15.10 10.51
C GLY A 118 -4.98 14.21 9.27
N GLY A 119 -6.12 14.33 8.59
CA GLY A 119 -6.41 13.53 7.39
C GLY A 119 -5.43 13.80 6.25
N PHE A 120 -4.99 15.04 6.05
CA PHE A 120 -3.96 15.38 5.05
C PHE A 120 -2.59 14.80 5.44
N TRP A 121 -2.26 14.81 6.72
CA TRP A 121 -1.05 14.16 7.23
C TRP A 121 -1.07 12.67 6.88
N ALA A 122 -2.09 11.94 7.29
CA ALA A 122 -2.21 10.50 7.03
C ALA A 122 -2.22 10.18 5.53
N HIS A 123 -2.81 11.06 4.71
CA HIS A 123 -2.89 10.86 3.28
C HIS A 123 -1.52 11.03 2.61
N MET A 124 -0.90 12.19 2.71
CA MET A 124 0.35 12.47 2.01
C MET A 124 1.35 13.35 2.77
N GLY A 125 0.92 14.08 3.79
CA GLY A 125 1.78 15.04 4.49
C GLY A 125 3.01 14.38 5.11
N TRP A 126 2.86 13.16 5.64
CA TRP A 126 3.94 12.40 6.26
C TRP A 126 5.09 12.04 5.29
N ILE A 127 4.82 11.99 3.98
CA ILE A 127 5.82 11.70 2.94
C ILE A 127 6.59 12.97 2.56
N LEU A 128 5.95 14.13 2.64
CA LEU A 128 6.52 15.41 2.21
C LEU A 128 7.45 16.03 3.25
N THR A 129 7.48 15.52 4.47
CA THR A 129 8.32 16.05 5.56
C THR A 129 9.42 15.08 5.94
N GLY A 130 10.43 15.55 6.68
CA GLY A 130 11.61 14.79 7.08
C GLY A 130 11.33 13.54 7.93
N ARG A 131 10.07 13.24 8.23
CA ARG A 131 9.65 12.01 8.91
C ARG A 131 9.46 10.83 7.98
N SER A 132 9.37 11.03 6.68
CA SER A 132 9.38 9.90 5.78
C SER A 132 10.72 9.17 5.94
N MET A 133 10.64 7.85 6.15
CA MET A 133 11.79 6.99 6.46
C MET A 133 12.78 6.86 5.29
N HIS A 134 12.51 7.46 4.14
CA HIS A 134 13.39 7.43 2.96
C HIS A 134 14.81 7.93 3.25
N ASN A 135 14.98 8.77 4.26
CA ASN A 135 16.25 9.44 4.52
C ASN A 135 17.13 8.76 5.55
N LYS A 136 16.63 7.73 6.26
CA LYS A 136 17.38 7.04 7.32
C LYS A 136 17.22 5.53 7.24
N SER A 137 17.80 4.93 6.22
CA SER A 137 17.73 3.47 6.02
C SER A 137 18.21 2.64 7.22
N ALA A 138 19.11 3.17 8.03
CA ALA A 138 19.61 2.50 9.24
C ALA A 138 18.49 2.27 10.27
N ASP A 139 17.55 3.20 10.40
CA ASP A 139 16.45 3.14 11.36
C ASP A 139 15.40 2.07 10.97
N LEU A 140 15.39 1.66 9.70
CA LEU A 140 14.46 0.65 9.16
C LEU A 140 14.92 -0.79 9.38
N LEU A 141 16.23 -1.00 9.48
CA LEU A 141 16.82 -2.34 9.52
C LEU A 141 16.29 -3.24 10.65
N PRO A 142 15.99 -2.73 11.87
CA PRO A 142 15.44 -3.55 12.95
C PRO A 142 14.06 -4.15 12.63
N TYR A 143 13.27 -3.51 11.74
CA TYR A 143 11.92 -3.94 11.39
C TYR A 143 11.87 -4.96 10.24
N VAL A 144 12.97 -5.13 9.51
CA VAL A 144 13.06 -6.01 8.33
C VAL A 144 14.26 -6.96 8.36
N PRO A 145 14.54 -7.66 9.50
CA PRO A 145 15.72 -8.53 9.62
C PRO A 145 15.66 -9.70 8.64
N ASP A 146 14.47 -10.11 8.22
CA ASP A 146 14.20 -11.14 7.23
C ASP A 146 14.59 -10.69 5.82
N LEU A 147 14.14 -9.50 5.38
CA LEU A 147 14.45 -8.98 4.04
C LEU A 147 15.92 -8.61 3.89
N ARG A 148 16.53 -8.08 4.95
CA ARG A 148 17.95 -7.70 5.00
C ARG A 148 18.89 -8.87 4.67
N ARG A 149 18.50 -10.12 4.96
CA ARG A 149 19.31 -11.31 4.68
C ARG A 149 19.36 -11.67 3.19
N HIS A 150 18.46 -11.12 2.38
CA HIS A 150 18.34 -11.43 0.95
C HIS A 150 18.94 -10.31 0.10
N LYS A 151 20.04 -10.61 -0.59
CA LYS A 151 20.76 -9.65 -1.45
C LYS A 151 19.85 -8.96 -2.47
N PHE A 152 18.87 -9.70 -3.01
CA PHE A 152 17.90 -9.14 -3.95
C PHE A 152 17.07 -8.02 -3.33
N HIS A 153 16.49 -8.22 -2.13
CA HIS A 153 15.68 -7.18 -1.48
C HIS A 153 16.50 -5.95 -1.08
N VAL A 154 17.75 -6.15 -0.68
CA VAL A 154 18.68 -5.04 -0.41
C VAL A 154 18.96 -4.28 -1.70
N TRP A 155 19.30 -4.99 -2.77
CA TRP A 155 19.60 -4.40 -4.08
C TRP A 155 18.40 -3.63 -4.64
N ILE A 156 17.21 -4.25 -4.73
CA ILE A 156 16.02 -3.62 -5.30
C ILE A 156 15.49 -2.47 -4.42
N THR A 157 15.78 -2.46 -3.13
CA THR A 157 15.47 -1.31 -2.27
C THR A 157 16.27 -0.08 -2.65
N HIS A 158 17.56 -0.24 -2.97
CA HIS A 158 18.42 0.86 -3.43
C HIS A 158 18.01 1.34 -4.84
N TRP A 159 17.64 0.43 -5.71
CA TRP A 159 17.36 0.68 -7.13
C TRP A 159 15.86 0.62 -7.46
N HIS A 160 14.99 0.87 -6.47
CA HIS A 160 13.53 0.74 -6.63
C HIS A 160 12.92 1.65 -7.72
N TRP A 161 13.57 2.73 -8.08
CA TRP A 161 13.15 3.62 -9.15
C TRP A 161 13.52 3.12 -10.56
N VAL A 162 14.49 2.20 -10.68
CA VAL A 162 14.98 1.70 -11.98
C VAL A 162 13.88 0.96 -12.77
N PRO A 163 13.08 0.04 -12.19
CA PRO A 163 12.05 -0.63 -12.97
C PRO A 163 11.01 0.31 -13.58
N ILE A 164 10.56 1.33 -12.85
CA ILE A 164 9.60 2.30 -13.42
C ILE A 164 10.25 3.20 -14.46
N ALA A 165 11.50 3.61 -14.28
CA ALA A 165 12.24 4.40 -15.28
C ALA A 165 12.45 3.59 -16.56
N THR A 166 12.84 2.31 -16.44
CA THR A 166 12.99 1.40 -17.57
C THR A 166 11.67 1.19 -18.30
N LEU A 167 10.57 0.93 -17.55
CA LEU A 167 9.24 0.79 -18.13
C LEU A 167 8.81 2.06 -18.86
N GLY A 168 9.08 3.23 -18.28
CA GLY A 168 8.79 4.52 -18.91
C GLY A 168 9.56 4.73 -20.21
N ALA A 169 10.84 4.40 -20.23
CA ALA A 169 11.66 4.46 -21.44
C ALA A 169 11.14 3.51 -22.53
N VAL A 170 10.81 2.27 -22.18
CA VAL A 170 10.24 1.28 -23.11
C VAL A 170 8.91 1.77 -23.68
N ILE A 171 7.99 2.26 -22.84
CA ILE A 171 6.70 2.79 -23.29
C ILE A 171 6.91 3.99 -24.23
N PHE A 172 7.82 4.91 -23.87
CA PHE A 172 8.09 6.08 -24.69
C PHE A 172 8.60 5.70 -26.07
N VAL A 173 9.58 4.79 -26.15
CA VAL A 173 10.17 4.35 -27.42
C VAL A 173 9.17 3.54 -28.26
N ALA A 174 8.39 2.67 -27.63
CA ALA A 174 7.47 1.78 -28.35
C ALA A 174 6.15 2.46 -28.74
N ALA A 175 5.64 3.41 -27.95
CA ALA A 175 4.29 3.95 -28.11
C ALA A 175 4.20 5.48 -28.00
N GLY A 176 5.30 6.15 -27.68
CA GLY A 176 5.40 7.60 -27.64
C GLY A 176 4.92 8.22 -26.31
N TRP A 177 4.97 9.56 -26.27
CA TRP A 177 4.78 10.36 -25.08
C TRP A 177 3.37 10.28 -24.48
N GLN A 178 2.33 10.11 -25.32
CA GLN A 178 0.95 9.95 -24.86
C GLN A 178 0.80 8.74 -23.93
N TYR A 179 1.36 7.61 -24.32
CA TYR A 179 1.34 6.38 -23.50
C TYR A 179 2.22 6.50 -22.26
N LEU A 180 3.33 7.24 -22.35
CA LEU A 180 4.16 7.57 -21.20
C LEU A 180 3.38 8.38 -20.16
N LEU A 181 2.66 9.43 -20.57
CA LEU A 181 1.86 10.25 -19.67
C LEU A 181 0.77 9.44 -18.95
N TRP A 182 0.03 8.62 -19.66
CA TRP A 182 -1.00 7.77 -19.06
C TRP A 182 -0.43 6.60 -18.26
N GLY A 183 0.52 5.85 -18.84
CA GLY A 183 1.05 4.61 -18.25
C GLY A 183 2.00 4.83 -17.09
N ILE A 184 2.70 5.97 -17.04
CA ILE A 184 3.64 6.27 -15.97
C ILE A 184 3.12 7.37 -15.05
N PHE A 185 2.84 8.57 -15.56
CA PHE A 185 2.51 9.70 -14.69
C PHE A 185 1.09 9.57 -14.12
N PHE A 186 0.07 9.48 -14.97
CA PHE A 186 -1.32 9.41 -14.52
C PHE A 186 -1.57 8.19 -13.64
N ARG A 187 -1.17 7.02 -14.11
CA ARG A 187 -1.34 5.76 -13.39
C ARG A 187 -0.64 5.80 -12.01
N THR A 188 0.59 6.35 -11.93
CA THR A 188 1.31 6.42 -10.65
C THR A 188 0.61 7.35 -9.68
N VAL A 189 0.14 8.53 -10.11
CA VAL A 189 -0.59 9.46 -9.24
C VAL A 189 -1.87 8.82 -8.71
N ILE A 190 -2.68 8.19 -9.56
CA ILE A 190 -3.89 7.49 -9.12
C ILE A 190 -3.56 6.35 -8.15
N GLY A 191 -2.50 5.58 -8.43
CA GLY A 191 -2.03 4.50 -7.55
C GLY A 191 -1.62 5.00 -6.17
N LEU A 192 -0.79 6.05 -6.10
CA LEU A 192 -0.34 6.68 -4.86
C LEU A 192 -1.53 7.16 -4.02
N HIS A 193 -2.45 7.94 -4.63
CA HIS A 193 -3.63 8.40 -3.90
C HIS A 193 -4.51 7.24 -3.44
N SER A 194 -4.68 6.19 -4.25
CA SER A 194 -5.43 5.00 -3.84
C SER A 194 -4.83 4.34 -2.60
N THR A 195 -3.52 4.13 -2.56
CA THR A 195 -2.84 3.56 -1.39
C THR A 195 -2.93 4.50 -0.18
N TRP A 196 -2.76 5.81 -0.36
CA TRP A 196 -2.87 6.78 0.74
C TRP A 196 -4.29 6.91 1.29
N LEU A 197 -5.33 6.59 0.51
CA LEU A 197 -6.70 6.47 1.03
C LEU A 197 -6.83 5.30 2.01
N VAL A 198 -6.02 4.25 1.89
CA VAL A 198 -5.98 3.19 2.90
C VAL A 198 -5.47 3.76 4.23
N ASN A 199 -4.45 4.62 4.22
CA ASN A 199 -3.90 5.21 5.44
C ASN A 199 -4.83 6.26 6.06
N SER A 200 -5.56 7.02 5.24
CA SER A 200 -6.41 8.14 5.68
C SER A 200 -7.88 7.74 5.78
N ALA A 201 -8.54 7.50 4.64
CA ALA A 201 -9.99 7.30 4.57
C ALA A 201 -10.45 6.08 5.37
N THR A 202 -9.70 4.98 5.35
CA THR A 202 -10.08 3.75 6.07
C THR A 202 -9.78 3.79 7.58
N HIS A 203 -9.20 4.86 8.09
CA HIS A 203 -9.14 5.17 9.51
C HIS A 203 -10.14 6.25 9.94
N MET A 204 -10.72 6.97 8.98
CA MET A 204 -11.67 8.06 9.25
C MET A 204 -13.12 7.64 8.98
N TRP A 205 -13.38 6.93 7.86
CA TRP A 205 -14.73 6.65 7.34
C TRP A 205 -14.90 5.18 6.96
N GLY A 206 -16.06 4.62 7.27
CA GLY A 206 -16.43 3.26 6.92
C GLY A 206 -17.10 2.51 8.08
N SER A 207 -17.22 1.20 7.92
CA SER A 207 -17.79 0.31 8.94
C SER A 207 -16.70 -0.37 9.76
N GLN A 208 -16.99 -0.65 11.02
CA GLN A 208 -16.13 -1.44 11.90
C GLN A 208 -16.81 -2.77 12.17
N ARG A 209 -16.22 -3.84 11.65
CA ARG A 209 -16.73 -5.20 11.83
C ARG A 209 -16.18 -5.85 13.08
N PHE A 210 -14.91 -5.61 13.39
CA PHE A 210 -14.20 -6.17 14.52
C PHE A 210 -13.76 -5.06 15.48
N PRO A 211 -13.81 -5.31 16.80
CA PRO A 211 -13.19 -4.40 17.75
C PRO A 211 -11.67 -4.46 17.59
N THR A 212 -11.07 -3.32 17.28
CA THR A 212 -9.62 -3.13 17.20
C THR A 212 -9.18 -2.04 18.16
N SER A 213 -7.90 -1.98 18.50
CA SER A 213 -7.35 -0.94 19.37
C SER A 213 -7.07 0.38 18.64
N ASP A 214 -7.32 0.40 17.34
CA ASP A 214 -7.14 1.52 16.40
C ASP A 214 -8.50 1.96 15.82
N THR A 215 -8.47 2.93 14.89
CA THR A 215 -9.68 3.49 14.26
C THR A 215 -9.97 2.88 12.88
N SER A 216 -9.34 1.76 12.53
CA SER A 216 -9.51 1.13 11.22
C SER A 216 -10.96 0.82 10.87
N LYS A 217 -11.33 1.04 9.62
CA LYS A 217 -12.67 0.84 9.05
C LYS A 217 -12.60 0.03 7.77
N ASN A 218 -13.68 -0.67 7.46
CA ASN A 218 -13.90 -1.25 6.14
C ASN A 218 -14.56 -0.21 5.24
N SER A 219 -13.99 0.05 4.08
CA SER A 219 -14.49 0.99 3.10
C SER A 219 -14.57 0.32 1.73
N PHE A 220 -15.80 0.10 1.24
CA PHE A 220 -16.04 -0.58 -0.05
C PHE A 220 -15.37 0.14 -1.23
N TRP A 221 -15.53 1.46 -1.32
CA TRP A 221 -14.98 2.22 -2.44
C TRP A 221 -13.44 2.27 -2.42
N VAL A 222 -12.83 2.31 -1.22
CA VAL A 222 -11.37 2.18 -1.12
C VAL A 222 -10.93 0.76 -1.50
N ALA A 223 -11.68 -0.27 -1.07
CA ALA A 223 -11.38 -1.65 -1.43
C ALA A 223 -11.43 -1.87 -2.95
N LEU A 224 -12.38 -1.22 -3.64
CA LEU A 224 -12.46 -1.28 -5.09
C LEU A 224 -11.23 -0.64 -5.76
N LEU A 225 -10.81 0.54 -5.30
CA LEU A 225 -9.63 1.26 -5.82
C LEU A 225 -8.31 0.57 -5.49
N THR A 226 -8.24 -0.20 -4.41
CA THR A 226 -7.01 -0.83 -3.91
C THR A 226 -7.02 -2.35 -4.00
N PHE A 227 -7.91 -2.90 -4.84
CA PHE A 227 -7.97 -4.33 -5.12
C PHE A 227 -8.22 -5.21 -3.87
N GLY A 228 -8.85 -4.64 -2.81
CA GLY A 228 -9.23 -5.34 -1.58
C GLY A 228 -8.60 -4.80 -0.30
N GLU A 229 -7.63 -3.87 -0.37
CA GLU A 229 -6.96 -3.36 0.84
C GLU A 229 -7.85 -2.42 1.68
N GLY A 230 -8.96 -1.91 1.11
CA GLY A 230 -9.96 -1.13 1.84
C GLY A 230 -10.81 -1.94 2.84
N TRP A 231 -10.71 -3.27 2.89
CA TRP A 231 -11.24 -4.09 3.99
C TRP A 231 -10.32 -4.01 5.21
N HIS A 232 -10.04 -2.81 5.63
CA HIS A 232 -8.93 -2.46 6.49
C HIS A 232 -9.15 -2.81 7.96
N ASN A 233 -10.40 -2.72 8.46
CA ASN A 233 -10.73 -3.20 9.81
C ASN A 233 -10.62 -4.73 9.91
N ASN A 234 -11.04 -5.46 8.88
CA ASN A 234 -10.84 -6.91 8.82
C ASN A 234 -9.35 -7.25 8.87
N HIS A 235 -8.53 -6.49 8.12
CA HIS A 235 -7.10 -6.65 8.08
C HIS A 235 -6.43 -6.32 9.43
N HIS A 236 -6.77 -5.19 10.07
CA HIS A 236 -6.21 -4.82 11.37
C HIS A 236 -6.59 -5.80 12.49
N ALA A 237 -7.80 -6.36 12.43
CA ALA A 237 -8.22 -7.42 13.37
C ALA A 237 -7.45 -8.73 13.12
N HIS A 238 -7.11 -9.05 11.87
CA HIS A 238 -6.49 -10.32 11.48
C HIS A 238 -5.35 -10.10 10.48
N PRO A 239 -4.25 -9.44 10.85
CA PRO A 239 -3.24 -8.95 9.91
C PRO A 239 -2.48 -10.04 9.15
N GLN A 240 -2.48 -11.25 9.67
CA GLN A 240 -1.78 -12.37 9.03
C GLN A 240 -2.62 -13.09 7.96
N LEU A 241 -3.91 -12.78 7.80
CA LEU A 241 -4.73 -13.47 6.82
C LEU A 241 -4.38 -13.05 5.39
N ALA A 242 -4.37 -14.01 4.48
CA ALA A 242 -4.17 -13.77 3.05
C ALA A 242 -5.42 -13.20 2.37
N ARG A 243 -6.58 -13.34 2.98
CA ARG A 243 -7.87 -12.82 2.52
C ARG A 243 -8.34 -11.72 3.47
N HIS A 244 -8.57 -10.51 2.95
CA HIS A 244 -9.07 -9.38 3.72
C HIS A 244 -10.60 -9.22 3.58
N GLY A 245 -11.17 -9.53 2.43
CA GLY A 245 -12.62 -9.60 2.25
C GLY A 245 -13.19 -10.86 2.90
N LEU A 246 -13.75 -10.76 4.09
CA LEU A 246 -14.18 -11.90 4.90
C LEU A 246 -15.64 -12.28 4.66
N ALA A 247 -16.51 -11.33 4.25
CA ALA A 247 -17.87 -11.60 3.81
C ALA A 247 -17.93 -11.95 2.31
N TRP A 248 -19.02 -12.58 1.90
CA TRP A 248 -19.21 -13.00 0.50
C TRP A 248 -19.28 -11.81 -0.49
N TYR A 249 -19.74 -10.65 -0.03
CA TYR A 249 -19.85 -9.40 -0.82
C TYR A 249 -18.59 -8.52 -0.73
N GLU A 250 -17.63 -8.87 0.10
CA GLU A 250 -16.38 -8.14 0.27
C GLU A 250 -15.39 -8.56 -0.83
N LEU A 251 -15.47 -7.89 -1.99
CA LEU A 251 -14.61 -8.16 -3.14
C LEU A 251 -13.14 -7.91 -2.78
N ASP A 252 -12.30 -8.93 -2.94
CA ASP A 252 -10.86 -8.90 -2.65
C ASP A 252 -10.09 -9.50 -3.84
N LEU A 253 -9.73 -8.64 -4.80
CA LEU A 253 -9.04 -9.07 -6.02
C LEU A 253 -7.63 -9.60 -5.73
N ASN A 254 -6.96 -9.06 -4.70
CA ASN A 254 -5.66 -9.56 -4.26
C ASN A 254 -5.77 -11.02 -3.77
N TRP A 255 -6.84 -11.34 -3.05
CA TRP A 255 -7.12 -12.73 -2.66
C TRP A 255 -7.36 -13.64 -3.86
N TYR A 256 -8.07 -13.18 -4.89
CA TYR A 256 -8.27 -13.98 -6.10
C TYR A 256 -6.94 -14.23 -6.83
N GLY A 257 -6.04 -13.24 -6.87
CA GLY A 257 -4.68 -13.41 -7.39
C GLY A 257 -3.88 -14.45 -6.61
N ILE A 258 -3.89 -14.40 -5.26
CA ILE A 258 -3.24 -15.41 -4.40
C ILE A 258 -3.86 -16.80 -4.61
N SER A 259 -5.19 -16.88 -4.74
CA SER A 259 -5.89 -18.13 -5.01
C SER A 259 -5.51 -18.72 -6.37
N THR A 260 -5.32 -17.88 -7.38
CA THR A 260 -4.80 -18.30 -8.69
C THR A 260 -3.39 -18.86 -8.58
N LEU A 261 -2.48 -18.18 -7.86
CA LEU A 261 -1.16 -18.73 -7.59
C LEU A 261 -1.22 -20.08 -6.87
N ARG A 262 -2.15 -20.25 -5.91
CA ARG A 262 -2.37 -21.54 -5.24
C ARG A 262 -2.80 -22.62 -6.21
N MET A 263 -3.77 -22.35 -7.09
CA MET A 263 -4.24 -23.31 -8.09
C MET A 263 -3.12 -23.74 -9.05
N LEU A 264 -2.19 -22.83 -9.34
CA LEU A 264 -0.99 -23.11 -10.16
C LEU A 264 0.15 -23.78 -9.38
N GLY A 265 -0.03 -24.11 -8.09
CA GLY A 265 1.02 -24.67 -7.25
C GLY A 265 2.14 -23.68 -6.87
N LEU A 266 1.92 -22.38 -7.12
CA LEU A 266 2.88 -21.29 -6.87
C LEU A 266 2.67 -20.57 -5.55
N ALA A 267 1.65 -20.93 -4.75
CA ALA A 267 1.45 -20.44 -3.40
C ALA A 267 1.02 -21.55 -2.45
N TRP A 268 1.61 -21.56 -1.24
CA TRP A 268 1.31 -22.52 -0.17
C TRP A 268 1.38 -21.85 1.21
N ASP A 269 1.13 -22.62 2.28
CA ASP A 269 1.05 -22.13 3.66
C ASP A 269 0.17 -20.87 3.80
N ILE A 270 -0.97 -20.87 3.09
CA ILE A 270 -1.87 -19.74 3.03
C ILE A 270 -2.67 -19.65 4.32
N LYS A 271 -2.54 -18.53 5.02
CA LYS A 271 -3.27 -18.27 6.26
C LYS A 271 -4.68 -17.79 5.93
N LEU A 272 -5.66 -18.60 6.26
CA LEU A 272 -7.09 -18.35 6.06
C LEU A 272 -7.83 -18.22 7.38
N PRO A 273 -8.95 -17.49 7.41
CA PRO A 273 -9.76 -17.38 8.62
C PRO A 273 -10.26 -18.75 9.06
N ARG A 274 -10.16 -19.01 10.35
CA ARG A 274 -10.80 -20.16 11.03
C ARG A 274 -11.89 -19.59 11.93
N PHE A 275 -12.96 -19.06 11.34
CA PHE A 275 -14.09 -18.59 12.13
C PHE A 275 -14.83 -19.80 12.70
N ARG A 276 -15.03 -19.83 14.03
CA ARG A 276 -16.07 -20.69 14.63
C ARG A 276 -17.41 -20.04 14.29
N GLU A 277 -18.42 -20.84 13.95
CA GLU A 277 -19.80 -20.39 13.61
C GLU A 277 -20.42 -19.43 14.65
N THR A 278 -19.89 -19.40 15.87
CA THR A 278 -20.35 -18.54 16.97
C THR A 278 -19.88 -17.07 16.87
N GLU A 279 -18.86 -16.74 16.07
CA GLU A 279 -18.32 -15.38 15.97
C GLU A 279 -19.03 -14.53 14.88
N GLU A 280 -19.71 -15.17 13.93
CA GLU A 280 -20.44 -14.47 12.86
C GLU A 280 -21.79 -13.84 13.32
N ARG A 281 -22.27 -14.13 14.55
CA ARG A 281 -23.64 -13.82 14.97
C ARG A 281 -23.80 -12.67 15.95
N LYS A 282 -22.78 -11.89 16.27
CA LYS A 282 -22.98 -10.69 17.10
C LYS A 282 -23.01 -9.43 16.22
N PRO A 283 -24.22 -8.91 15.89
CA PRO A 283 -24.27 -7.54 15.36
C PRO A 283 -23.74 -6.60 16.45
N VAL A 284 -22.69 -5.84 16.12
CA VAL A 284 -22.23 -4.75 16.98
C VAL A 284 -23.37 -3.73 17.02
N SER A 285 -24.02 -3.61 18.17
CA SER A 285 -24.98 -2.54 18.41
C SER A 285 -24.24 -1.21 18.32
N VAL A 286 -24.49 -0.46 17.25
CA VAL A 286 -23.97 0.90 17.06
C VAL A 286 -24.70 1.78 18.05
N GLY A 287 -24.13 1.98 19.22
CA GLY A 287 -24.56 3.01 20.17
C GLY A 287 -24.18 4.38 19.58
N PHE A 288 -25.13 5.06 18.98
CA PHE A 288 -25.03 6.49 18.68
C PHE A 288 -24.89 7.25 20.00
N ARG A 289 -23.69 7.63 20.41
CA ARG A 289 -23.52 8.73 21.36
C ARG A 289 -23.53 10.01 20.54
N ALA A 290 -24.67 10.73 20.64
CA ALA A 290 -24.73 12.12 20.21
C ALA A 290 -23.76 12.92 21.11
N TYR A 291 -22.80 13.58 20.48
CA TYR A 291 -22.01 14.62 21.13
C TYR A 291 -22.84 15.90 21.08
N GLY A 292 -23.36 16.32 22.26
CA GLY A 292 -23.84 17.64 22.50
C GLY A 292 -22.68 18.63 22.67
#